data_5aabbb1bd09e32efe1c264b7dc0b19dd
#
_entry.id   5aabbb1bd09e32efe1c264b7dc0b19dd
#
_cell.length_a   1.000
_cell.length_b   1.000
_cell.length_c   1.000
_cell.angle_alpha   90.00
_cell.angle_beta   90.00
_cell.angle_gamma   90.00
#
_symmetry.space_group_name_H-M   'P 1'
#
loop_
_entity.id
_entity.type
_entity.pdbx_description
1 polymer ?
#
loop_
_entity_poly.entity_id
_entity_poly.type
_entity_poly.pdbx_seq_one_letter_code
_entity_poly.pdbx_strand_id
1 'polypeptide(L)'
;MILKNISLLIILFFSISTFSAGHSLKNISITVVAPATGADNKTLSDLKNINGLNLQISSKCFAKGKLPFLASSDAVRFNCLRDALFDESDNIVWSLRGGYGSARIIPDLLKLSKPNTEKVFIGYSDITALHLFLSQEWGWKTIHGSNIADLLKPEQDQGNFTKLAEILKGKVKQVTIDNLVPLNDIAKSSDLVNGKLTGGNLTMVQTSIGTSWQIKTKGKILFLEDVNVAPFRLDRELLHLKQAGLFEDVKAIIFGSFGKDLDATMLVLRNFADSLDIPVFKTNRFGHEKINDPIIYNTNSKIIKSKEFKLVMGL
;
A
#
# COMPACT_ATOMS: atom_id res chain seq x y z
N MET A 1 55.60 -28.04 -19.89
CA MET A 1 54.95 -27.70 -18.63
C MET A 1 53.66 -26.94 -18.99
N ILE A 2 52.57 -27.67 -19.00
CA ILE A 2 51.25 -27.18 -19.50
C ILE A 2 50.42 -26.84 -18.29
N LEU A 3 50.17 -25.55 -18.07
CA LEU A 3 49.21 -25.04 -17.06
C LEU A 3 47.78 -25.20 -17.60
N LYS A 4 47.00 -26.06 -16.96
CA LYS A 4 45.58 -26.18 -17.17
C LYS A 4 44.87 -25.09 -16.40
N ASN A 5 44.20 -24.16 -17.12
CA ASN A 5 43.23 -23.23 -16.56
C ASN A 5 41.98 -24.00 -16.16
N ILE A 6 41.68 -24.06 -14.87
CA ILE A 6 40.40 -24.53 -14.33
C ILE A 6 39.53 -23.30 -14.17
N SER A 7 38.59 -23.11 -15.08
CA SER A 7 37.50 -22.13 -14.94
C SER A 7 36.52 -22.62 -13.89
N LEU A 8 36.50 -21.95 -12.74
CA LEU A 8 35.57 -22.21 -11.67
C LEU A 8 34.20 -21.58 -12.07
N LEU A 9 33.27 -22.41 -12.51
CA LEU A 9 31.90 -22.01 -12.81
C LEU A 9 31.16 -21.79 -11.49
N ILE A 10 31.04 -20.52 -11.05
CA ILE A 10 30.20 -20.17 -9.89
C ILE A 10 28.75 -20.22 -10.35
N ILE A 11 28.07 -21.32 -10.05
CA ILE A 11 26.62 -21.43 -10.18
C ILE A 11 25.98 -20.65 -9.02
N LEU A 12 25.58 -19.41 -9.29
CA LEU A 12 24.71 -18.67 -8.39
C LEU A 12 23.33 -19.35 -8.36
N PHE A 13 23.10 -20.15 -7.31
CA PHE A 13 21.76 -20.58 -6.97
C PHE A 13 20.97 -19.34 -6.53
N PHE A 14 20.15 -18.81 -7.43
CA PHE A 14 19.06 -17.93 -7.04
C PHE A 14 18.11 -18.76 -6.16
N SER A 15 18.15 -18.51 -4.86
CA SER A 15 17.17 -19.05 -3.94
C SER A 15 15.81 -18.45 -4.28
N ILE A 16 14.98 -19.23 -4.97
CA ILE A 16 13.55 -18.93 -5.10
C ILE A 16 13.04 -18.85 -3.65
N SER A 17 12.54 -17.68 -3.24
CA SER A 17 11.99 -17.46 -1.90
C SER A 17 10.89 -18.46 -1.64
N THR A 18 11.18 -19.50 -0.85
CA THR A 18 10.16 -20.43 -0.39
C THR A 18 9.45 -19.82 0.80
N PHE A 19 8.14 -19.60 0.68
CA PHE A 19 7.31 -19.32 1.85
C PHE A 19 7.55 -20.42 2.89
N SER A 20 7.92 -20.06 4.11
CA SER A 20 8.04 -21.05 5.18
C SER A 20 6.69 -21.77 5.34
N ALA A 21 6.69 -23.06 5.66
CA ALA A 21 5.49 -23.88 5.76
C ALA A 21 4.41 -23.27 6.69
N GLY A 22 4.82 -22.44 7.66
CA GLY A 22 3.92 -21.71 8.57
C GLY A 22 3.17 -20.54 7.93
N HIS A 23 3.60 -20.01 6.77
CA HIS A 23 3.02 -18.84 6.11
C HIS A 23 2.38 -19.16 4.74
N SER A 24 2.32 -20.42 4.34
CA SER A 24 1.72 -20.86 3.08
C SER A 24 0.24 -20.45 2.98
N LEU A 25 -0.17 -19.87 1.85
CA LEU A 25 -1.54 -19.49 1.47
C LEU A 25 -2.11 -20.42 0.39
N LYS A 26 -1.58 -21.65 0.23
CA LYS A 26 -1.98 -22.59 -0.83
C LYS A 26 -3.47 -22.90 -0.88
N ASN A 27 -4.12 -22.89 0.28
CA ASN A 27 -5.55 -23.21 0.39
C ASN A 27 -6.46 -21.98 0.23
N ILE A 28 -5.89 -20.81 -0.06
CA ILE A 28 -6.60 -19.55 -0.24
C ILE A 28 -6.38 -19.11 -1.68
N SER A 29 -7.44 -19.02 -2.46
CA SER A 29 -7.36 -18.49 -3.83
C SER A 29 -7.18 -16.98 -3.80
N ILE A 30 -6.23 -16.49 -4.61
CA ILE A 30 -5.86 -15.07 -4.68
C ILE A 30 -5.93 -14.61 -6.13
N THR A 31 -6.89 -13.76 -6.44
CA THR A 31 -6.98 -13.16 -7.78
C THR A 31 -6.00 -12.00 -7.90
N VAL A 32 -5.07 -12.09 -8.86
CA VAL A 32 -4.10 -11.04 -9.16
C VAL A 32 -4.65 -10.11 -10.23
N VAL A 33 -4.70 -8.82 -9.90
CA VAL A 33 -5.17 -7.76 -10.80
C VAL A 33 -4.05 -6.75 -11.10
N ALA A 34 -4.08 -6.15 -12.28
CA ALA A 34 -3.13 -5.09 -12.66
C ALA A 34 -3.88 -3.80 -13.06
N PRO A 35 -4.46 -3.09 -12.08
CA PRO A 35 -5.25 -1.88 -12.36
C PRO A 35 -4.40 -0.67 -12.76
N ALA A 36 -3.10 -0.75 -12.59
CA ALA A 36 -2.10 0.28 -12.85
C ALA A 36 -1.09 -0.18 -13.93
N THR A 37 0.20 -0.20 -13.60
CA THR A 37 1.27 -0.71 -14.49
C THR A 37 1.28 -2.25 -14.49
N GLY A 38 1.60 -2.85 -15.63
CA GLY A 38 1.74 -4.29 -15.80
C GLY A 38 3.13 -4.82 -15.43
N ALA A 39 3.35 -6.08 -15.77
CA ALA A 39 4.65 -6.74 -15.70
C ALA A 39 4.94 -7.50 -16.99
N ASP A 40 6.19 -7.88 -17.20
CA ASP A 40 6.60 -8.72 -18.29
C ASP A 40 6.23 -10.19 -18.06
N ASN A 41 6.33 -10.99 -19.12
CA ASN A 41 5.98 -12.41 -19.06
C ASN A 41 6.87 -13.18 -18.09
N LYS A 42 8.13 -12.76 -17.91
CA LYS A 42 9.04 -13.41 -16.96
C LYS A 42 8.54 -13.20 -15.54
N THR A 43 8.23 -11.97 -15.15
CA THR A 43 7.65 -11.66 -13.82
C THR A 43 6.37 -12.46 -13.57
N LEU A 44 5.45 -12.54 -14.55
CA LEU A 44 4.21 -13.29 -14.40
C LEU A 44 4.46 -14.80 -14.26
N SER A 45 5.45 -15.35 -14.98
CA SER A 45 5.87 -16.74 -14.84
C SER A 45 6.50 -17.02 -13.48
N ASP A 46 7.39 -16.15 -13.03
CA ASP A 46 8.07 -16.27 -11.73
C ASP A 46 7.06 -16.25 -10.58
N LEU A 47 6.03 -15.36 -10.65
CA LEU A 47 4.95 -15.31 -9.66
C LEU A 47 4.16 -16.63 -9.60
N LYS A 48 3.81 -17.23 -10.74
CA LYS A 48 3.09 -18.51 -10.78
C LYS A 48 3.88 -19.64 -10.15
N ASN A 49 5.20 -19.54 -10.14
CA ASN A 49 6.10 -20.55 -9.58
C ASN A 49 6.43 -20.32 -8.10
N ILE A 50 5.86 -19.30 -7.44
CA ILE A 50 6.08 -19.10 -6.00
C ILE A 50 5.40 -20.20 -5.21
N ASN A 51 6.19 -21.02 -4.54
CA ASN A 51 5.68 -22.05 -3.65
C ASN A 51 4.92 -21.45 -2.46
N GLY A 52 3.76 -22.00 -2.15
CA GLY A 52 2.98 -21.56 -0.98
C GLY A 52 1.89 -20.54 -1.29
N LEU A 53 1.72 -20.14 -2.55
CA LEU A 53 0.63 -19.29 -3.02
C LEU A 53 -0.27 -20.05 -4.02
N ASN A 54 -1.54 -19.67 -4.08
CA ASN A 54 -2.51 -20.12 -5.08
C ASN A 54 -3.01 -18.89 -5.84
N LEU A 55 -2.25 -18.50 -6.89
CA LEU A 55 -2.49 -17.26 -7.63
C LEU A 55 -3.30 -17.53 -8.90
N GLN A 56 -4.42 -16.82 -9.04
CA GLN A 56 -5.23 -16.76 -10.25
C GLN A 56 -4.78 -15.55 -11.09
N ILE A 57 -3.98 -15.81 -12.14
CA ILE A 57 -3.43 -14.80 -13.03
C ILE A 57 -3.99 -14.99 -14.43
N SER A 58 -4.95 -14.17 -14.84
CA SER A 58 -5.56 -14.21 -16.16
C SER A 58 -4.73 -13.46 -17.19
N SER A 59 -4.26 -14.13 -18.25
CA SER A 59 -3.46 -13.50 -19.31
C SER A 59 -4.17 -12.37 -20.04
N LYS A 60 -5.51 -12.41 -20.12
CA LYS A 60 -6.30 -11.32 -20.75
C LYS A 60 -6.06 -9.96 -20.06
N CYS A 61 -5.76 -9.96 -18.76
CA CYS A 61 -5.57 -8.76 -17.96
C CYS A 61 -4.23 -8.06 -18.20
N PHE A 62 -3.32 -8.70 -18.93
CA PHE A 62 -1.95 -8.25 -19.19
C PHE A 62 -1.67 -8.05 -20.68
N ALA A 63 -2.73 -7.98 -21.51
CA ALA A 63 -2.59 -7.68 -22.93
C ALA A 63 -2.08 -6.24 -23.11
N LYS A 64 -0.96 -6.09 -23.85
CA LYS A 64 -0.33 -4.77 -24.06
C LYS A 64 -1.32 -3.74 -24.62
N GLY A 65 -1.48 -2.62 -23.91
CA GLY A 65 -2.24 -1.46 -24.38
C GLY A 65 -1.40 -0.51 -25.26
N LYS A 66 -2.04 0.57 -25.72
CA LYS A 66 -1.34 1.63 -26.50
C LYS A 66 -0.31 2.40 -25.67
N LEU A 67 -0.56 2.56 -24.37
CA LEU A 67 0.35 3.26 -23.46
C LEU A 67 1.26 2.24 -22.76
N PRO A 68 2.58 2.30 -22.98
CA PRO A 68 3.50 1.24 -22.55
C PRO A 68 3.70 1.15 -21.03
N PHE A 69 3.30 2.19 -20.29
CA PHE A 69 3.38 2.23 -18.83
C PHE A 69 2.11 1.71 -18.14
N LEU A 70 1.06 1.34 -18.88
CA LEU A 70 -0.15 0.70 -18.36
C LEU A 70 -0.10 -0.82 -18.58
N ALA A 71 -0.74 -1.58 -17.69
CA ALA A 71 -0.86 -3.03 -17.87
C ALA A 71 -1.62 -3.40 -19.14
N SER A 72 -2.65 -2.62 -19.48
CA SER A 72 -3.48 -2.77 -20.69
C SER A 72 -4.30 -1.49 -20.92
N SER A 73 -5.29 -1.54 -21.81
CA SER A 73 -6.26 -0.44 -21.98
C SER A 73 -7.08 -0.24 -20.71
N ASP A 74 -7.63 0.97 -20.52
CA ASP A 74 -8.48 1.28 -19.35
C ASP A 74 -9.66 0.30 -19.24
N ALA A 75 -10.32 -0.01 -20.38
CA ALA A 75 -11.43 -0.97 -20.40
C ALA A 75 -11.02 -2.38 -19.97
N VAL A 76 -9.86 -2.89 -20.37
CA VAL A 76 -9.38 -4.21 -19.95
C VAL A 76 -9.04 -4.21 -18.46
N ARG A 77 -8.33 -3.17 -17.98
CA ARG A 77 -7.95 -3.05 -16.55
C ARG A 77 -9.17 -2.92 -15.65
N PHE A 78 -10.16 -2.12 -16.09
CA PHE A 78 -11.45 -1.98 -15.42
C PHE A 78 -12.20 -3.31 -15.36
N ASN A 79 -12.38 -4.00 -16.49
CA ASN A 79 -13.11 -5.27 -16.53
C ASN A 79 -12.45 -6.34 -15.66
N CYS A 80 -11.11 -6.47 -15.72
CA CYS A 80 -10.40 -7.42 -14.90
C CYS A 80 -10.52 -7.12 -13.39
N LEU A 81 -10.49 -5.86 -13.00
CA LEU A 81 -10.70 -5.46 -11.61
C LEU A 81 -12.15 -5.70 -11.20
N ARG A 82 -13.13 -5.25 -12.00
CA ARG A 82 -14.55 -5.48 -11.74
C ARG A 82 -14.84 -6.97 -11.56
N ASP A 83 -14.39 -7.80 -12.49
CA ASP A 83 -14.66 -9.25 -12.45
C ASP A 83 -14.07 -9.86 -11.16
N ALA A 84 -12.86 -9.47 -10.76
CA ALA A 84 -12.25 -9.91 -9.50
C ALA A 84 -13.01 -9.44 -8.25
N LEU A 85 -13.52 -8.20 -8.25
CA LEU A 85 -14.25 -7.66 -7.11
C LEU A 85 -15.67 -8.26 -6.96
N PHE A 86 -16.26 -8.76 -8.06
CA PHE A 86 -17.60 -9.35 -8.08
C PHE A 86 -17.61 -10.88 -8.12
N ASP A 87 -16.46 -11.53 -8.32
CA ASP A 87 -16.37 -13.00 -8.29
C ASP A 87 -16.62 -13.51 -6.87
N GLU A 88 -17.61 -14.38 -6.70
CA GLU A 88 -17.97 -14.93 -5.39
C GLU A 88 -17.04 -16.07 -4.94
N SER A 89 -16.22 -16.63 -5.84
CA SER A 89 -15.34 -17.77 -5.54
C SER A 89 -14.05 -17.37 -4.78
N ASP A 90 -13.53 -16.17 -5.06
CA ASP A 90 -12.28 -15.67 -4.48
C ASP A 90 -12.53 -14.53 -3.49
N ASN A 91 -11.92 -14.63 -2.29
CA ASN A 91 -12.08 -13.60 -1.26
C ASN A 91 -10.95 -12.57 -1.24
N ILE A 92 -9.84 -12.84 -1.95
CA ILE A 92 -8.65 -11.98 -1.95
C ILE A 92 -8.38 -11.48 -3.36
N VAL A 93 -8.30 -10.16 -3.49
CA VAL A 93 -7.88 -9.46 -4.70
C VAL A 93 -6.57 -8.72 -4.38
N TRP A 94 -5.49 -9.11 -5.03
CA TRP A 94 -4.17 -8.56 -4.75
C TRP A 94 -3.61 -7.86 -5.99
N SER A 95 -3.21 -6.58 -5.85
CA SER A 95 -2.65 -5.85 -6.97
C SER A 95 -1.27 -6.39 -7.34
N LEU A 96 -1.00 -6.48 -8.67
CA LEU A 96 0.29 -6.92 -9.21
C LEU A 96 1.39 -5.95 -8.77
N ARG A 97 1.18 -4.67 -9.04
CA ARG A 97 2.09 -3.56 -8.70
C ARG A 97 1.37 -2.22 -8.78
N GLY A 98 1.99 -1.18 -8.20
CA GLY A 98 1.61 0.21 -8.42
C GLY A 98 2.09 0.74 -9.77
N GLY A 99 2.70 1.91 -9.77
CA GLY A 99 3.17 2.61 -10.96
C GLY A 99 2.24 3.74 -11.36
N TYR A 100 1.39 3.54 -12.39
CA TYR A 100 0.44 4.57 -12.82
C TYR A 100 -0.81 3.94 -13.44
N GLY A 101 -1.97 4.54 -13.17
CA GLY A 101 -3.16 4.31 -13.97
C GLY A 101 -4.41 3.87 -13.22
N SER A 102 -4.35 3.53 -11.92
CA SER A 102 -5.51 3.07 -11.15
C SER A 102 -6.61 4.14 -11.08
N ALA A 103 -6.25 5.41 -10.94
CA ALA A 103 -7.20 6.52 -10.92
C ALA A 103 -8.03 6.65 -12.22
N ARG A 104 -7.49 6.22 -13.36
CA ARG A 104 -8.17 6.33 -14.67
C ARG A 104 -9.44 5.50 -14.78
N ILE A 105 -9.54 4.42 -14.03
CA ILE A 105 -10.69 3.50 -14.07
C ILE A 105 -11.73 3.79 -12.97
N ILE A 106 -11.47 4.72 -12.07
CA ILE A 106 -12.42 5.08 -10.99
C ILE A 106 -13.74 5.64 -11.54
N PRO A 107 -13.78 6.49 -12.58
CA PRO A 107 -15.06 6.97 -13.13
C PRO A 107 -16.00 5.85 -13.58
N ASP A 108 -15.46 4.71 -14.04
CA ASP A 108 -16.26 3.55 -14.41
C ASP A 108 -16.64 2.70 -13.19
N LEU A 109 -15.77 2.59 -12.18
CA LEU A 109 -16.09 1.94 -10.91
C LEU A 109 -17.22 2.65 -10.15
N LEU A 110 -17.27 3.98 -10.20
CA LEU A 110 -18.33 4.79 -9.57
C LEU A 110 -19.72 4.53 -10.15
N LYS A 111 -19.82 3.96 -11.36
CA LYS A 111 -21.09 3.56 -11.97
C LYS A 111 -21.62 2.22 -11.46
N LEU A 112 -20.79 1.46 -10.74
CA LEU A 112 -21.12 0.15 -10.24
C LEU A 112 -21.76 0.24 -8.84
N SER A 113 -22.76 -0.60 -8.60
CA SER A 113 -23.24 -0.85 -7.25
C SER A 113 -22.21 -1.66 -6.47
N LYS A 114 -22.18 -1.48 -5.15
CA LYS A 114 -21.33 -2.27 -4.26
C LYS A 114 -21.66 -3.77 -4.39
N PRO A 115 -20.67 -4.68 -4.51
CA PRO A 115 -20.90 -6.12 -4.46
C PRO A 115 -21.47 -6.56 -3.10
N ASN A 116 -22.20 -7.66 -3.08
CA ASN A 116 -22.78 -8.22 -1.85
C ASN A 116 -21.70 -8.72 -0.88
N THR A 117 -20.59 -9.21 -1.40
CA THR A 117 -19.47 -9.77 -0.61
C THR A 117 -18.29 -8.81 -0.63
N GLU A 118 -17.81 -8.42 0.55
CA GLU A 118 -16.58 -7.65 0.72
C GLU A 118 -15.36 -8.53 0.42
N LYS A 119 -14.39 -8.00 -0.34
CA LYS A 119 -13.13 -8.66 -0.64
C LYS A 119 -12.00 -8.06 0.19
N VAL A 120 -11.00 -8.86 0.51
CA VAL A 120 -9.72 -8.36 1.01
C VAL A 120 -8.93 -7.85 -0.18
N PHE A 121 -8.89 -6.53 -0.37
CA PHE A 121 -8.14 -5.87 -1.43
C PHE A 121 -6.79 -5.38 -0.92
N ILE A 122 -5.69 -5.76 -1.59
CA ILE A 122 -4.31 -5.50 -1.13
C ILE A 122 -3.51 -4.77 -2.21
N GLY A 123 -2.75 -3.76 -1.78
CA GLY A 123 -1.79 -3.04 -2.62
C GLY A 123 -1.30 -1.76 -1.97
N TYR A 124 -0.43 -1.01 -2.65
CA TYR A 124 0.05 0.30 -2.20
C TYR A 124 0.54 1.15 -3.39
N SER A 125 1.07 2.34 -3.12
CA SER A 125 1.54 3.25 -4.17
C SER A 125 0.35 3.80 -4.99
N ASP A 126 0.37 3.73 -6.32
CA ASP A 126 -0.72 4.15 -7.22
C ASP A 126 -2.07 3.49 -6.84
N ILE A 127 -2.04 2.32 -6.23
CA ILE A 127 -3.25 1.59 -5.77
C ILE A 127 -4.01 2.35 -4.67
N THR A 128 -3.40 3.36 -4.06
CA THR A 128 -4.06 4.28 -3.12
C THR A 128 -5.39 4.83 -3.66
N ALA A 129 -5.48 5.16 -4.96
CA ALA A 129 -6.71 5.63 -5.55
C ALA A 129 -7.87 4.61 -5.42
N LEU A 130 -7.57 3.32 -5.58
CA LEU A 130 -8.57 2.25 -5.39
C LEU A 130 -8.89 2.02 -3.91
N HIS A 131 -7.92 2.14 -3.01
CA HIS A 131 -8.19 2.10 -1.58
C HIS A 131 -9.13 3.21 -1.15
N LEU A 132 -8.92 4.43 -1.63
CA LEU A 132 -9.82 5.56 -1.36
C LEU A 132 -11.22 5.28 -1.90
N PHE A 133 -11.36 4.83 -3.15
CA PHE A 133 -12.65 4.47 -3.72
C PHE A 133 -13.35 3.38 -2.89
N LEU A 134 -12.71 2.22 -2.69
CA LEU A 134 -13.31 1.07 -2.02
C LEU A 134 -13.69 1.38 -0.56
N SER A 135 -12.85 2.12 0.15
CA SER A 135 -13.11 2.44 1.55
C SER A 135 -14.15 3.55 1.74
N GLN A 136 -14.23 4.52 0.83
CA GLN A 136 -15.12 5.68 0.96
C GLN A 136 -16.48 5.46 0.36
N GLU A 137 -16.57 4.79 -0.81
CA GLU A 137 -17.82 4.60 -1.53
C GLU A 137 -18.50 3.27 -1.14
N TRP A 138 -17.72 2.20 -1.01
CA TRP A 138 -18.25 0.89 -0.64
C TRP A 138 -18.14 0.57 0.86
N GLY A 139 -17.36 1.36 1.62
CA GLY A 139 -17.19 1.15 3.05
C GLY A 139 -16.28 -0.04 3.39
N TRP A 140 -15.56 -0.59 2.42
CA TRP A 140 -14.72 -1.76 2.61
C TRP A 140 -13.49 -1.45 3.46
N LYS A 141 -13.02 -2.49 4.17
CA LYS A 141 -11.68 -2.50 4.74
C LYS A 141 -10.72 -3.02 3.68
N THR A 142 -9.68 -2.25 3.38
CA THR A 142 -8.65 -2.65 2.42
C THR A 142 -7.27 -2.56 3.07
N ILE A 143 -6.27 -3.20 2.49
CA ILE A 143 -4.95 -3.30 3.09
C ILE A 143 -3.91 -2.58 2.22
N HIS A 144 -3.40 -1.43 2.71
CA HIS A 144 -2.15 -0.89 2.23
C HIS A 144 -1.02 -1.84 2.63
N GLY A 145 -0.37 -2.43 1.68
CA GLY A 145 0.70 -3.41 1.89
C GLY A 145 1.36 -3.78 0.58
N SER A 146 2.46 -4.50 0.64
CA SER A 146 3.26 -4.86 -0.53
C SER A 146 2.42 -5.47 -1.65
N ASN A 147 2.67 -5.03 -2.88
CA ASN A 147 2.07 -5.64 -4.07
C ASN A 147 2.64 -7.05 -4.28
N ILE A 148 1.91 -7.92 -5.01
CA ILE A 148 2.34 -9.32 -5.15
C ILE A 148 3.70 -9.46 -5.87
N ALA A 149 4.02 -8.58 -6.83
CA ALA A 149 5.30 -8.59 -7.52
C ALA A 149 6.50 -8.22 -6.62
N ASP A 150 6.26 -7.58 -5.47
CA ASP A 150 7.33 -7.27 -4.52
C ASP A 150 7.91 -8.52 -3.85
N LEU A 151 7.20 -9.66 -3.87
CA LEU A 151 7.73 -10.97 -3.46
C LEU A 151 8.97 -11.40 -4.26
N LEU A 152 9.12 -10.91 -5.47
CA LEU A 152 10.25 -11.22 -6.34
C LEU A 152 11.44 -10.27 -6.13
N LYS A 153 11.30 -9.25 -5.27
CA LYS A 153 12.33 -8.25 -5.00
C LYS A 153 13.15 -8.65 -3.78
N PRO A 154 14.46 -8.95 -3.94
CA PRO A 154 15.31 -9.38 -2.83
C PRO A 154 15.54 -8.30 -1.77
N GLU A 155 15.38 -7.03 -2.14
CA GLU A 155 15.51 -5.89 -1.22
C GLU A 155 14.34 -5.73 -0.26
N GLN A 156 13.20 -6.36 -0.51
CA GLN A 156 12.03 -6.28 0.36
C GLN A 156 12.17 -7.21 1.58
N ASP A 157 11.67 -6.74 2.73
CA ASP A 157 11.66 -7.53 3.96
C ASP A 157 10.60 -8.64 3.86
N GLN A 158 11.02 -9.90 4.08
CA GLN A 158 10.11 -11.04 4.10
C GLN A 158 9.04 -10.91 5.21
N GLY A 159 9.31 -10.14 6.25
CA GLY A 159 8.35 -9.81 7.31
C GLY A 159 7.09 -9.11 6.80
N ASN A 160 7.18 -8.33 5.71
CA ASN A 160 6.02 -7.67 5.09
C ASN A 160 4.97 -8.70 4.67
N PHE A 161 5.40 -9.77 3.98
CA PHE A 161 4.52 -10.85 3.50
C PHE A 161 4.09 -11.79 4.63
N THR A 162 4.96 -12.03 5.60
CA THR A 162 4.62 -12.81 6.81
C THR A 162 3.43 -12.19 7.53
N LYS A 163 3.45 -10.89 7.77
CA LYS A 163 2.35 -10.16 8.40
C LYS A 163 1.07 -10.21 7.59
N LEU A 164 1.16 -10.00 6.26
CA LEU A 164 0.01 -10.15 5.37
C LEU A 164 -0.57 -11.57 5.44
N ALA A 165 0.27 -12.61 5.39
CA ALA A 165 -0.19 -13.98 5.48
C ALA A 165 -0.87 -14.31 6.82
N GLU A 166 -0.42 -13.74 7.94
CA GLU A 166 -1.06 -13.89 9.24
C GLU A 166 -2.45 -13.24 9.29
N ILE A 167 -2.57 -12.04 8.70
CA ILE A 167 -3.86 -11.35 8.54
C ILE A 167 -4.81 -12.19 7.69
N LEU A 168 -4.37 -12.63 6.50
CA LEU A 168 -5.19 -13.39 5.56
C LEU A 168 -5.65 -14.75 6.09
N LYS A 169 -4.91 -15.33 7.02
CA LYS A 169 -5.28 -16.57 7.74
C LYS A 169 -6.16 -16.34 8.95
N GLY A 170 -6.49 -15.11 9.29
CA GLY A 170 -7.22 -14.78 10.52
C GLY A 170 -6.48 -15.15 11.81
N LYS A 171 -5.14 -15.27 11.76
CA LYS A 171 -4.32 -15.60 12.94
C LYS A 171 -4.20 -14.45 13.93
N VAL A 172 -4.40 -13.23 13.46
CA VAL A 172 -4.31 -12.01 14.27
C VAL A 172 -5.66 -11.29 14.26
N LYS A 173 -6.03 -10.69 15.39
CA LYS A 173 -7.25 -9.88 15.53
C LYS A 173 -6.99 -8.39 15.41
N GLN A 174 -5.73 -8.00 15.44
CA GLN A 174 -5.28 -6.63 15.32
C GLN A 174 -3.90 -6.56 14.70
N VAL A 175 -3.61 -5.44 14.05
CA VAL A 175 -2.27 -5.10 13.52
C VAL A 175 -1.74 -3.92 14.31
N THR A 176 -0.44 -3.95 14.65
CA THR A 176 0.22 -2.87 15.40
C THR A 176 1.40 -2.33 14.58
N ILE A 177 1.49 -1.02 14.49
CA ILE A 177 2.68 -0.30 14.01
C ILE A 177 3.33 0.34 15.23
N ASP A 178 4.50 -0.15 15.59
CA ASP A 178 5.31 0.36 16.69
C ASP A 178 6.20 1.54 16.26
N ASN A 179 6.86 2.18 17.23
CA ASN A 179 7.87 3.22 16.98
C ASN A 179 7.30 4.45 16.25
N LEU A 180 6.14 4.95 16.68
CA LEU A 180 5.66 6.25 16.25
C LEU A 180 6.42 7.34 17.02
N VAL A 181 7.14 8.20 16.30
CA VAL A 181 7.87 9.33 16.86
C VAL A 181 6.99 10.58 16.76
N PRO A 182 6.67 11.25 17.87
CA PRO A 182 5.90 12.49 17.83
C PRO A 182 6.74 13.62 17.19
N LEU A 183 6.14 14.37 16.28
CA LEU A 183 6.81 15.48 15.59
C LEU A 183 6.52 16.85 16.20
N ASN A 184 5.36 17.03 16.86
CA ASN A 184 4.98 18.28 17.53
C ASN A 184 4.61 18.06 19.00
N ASP A 185 4.43 19.13 19.76
CA ASP A 185 4.14 19.06 21.20
C ASP A 185 2.74 18.53 21.47
N ILE A 186 1.79 18.72 20.58
CA ILE A 186 0.44 18.14 20.68
C ILE A 186 0.52 16.62 20.63
N ALA A 187 1.33 16.05 19.74
CA ALA A 187 1.53 14.60 19.69
C ALA A 187 2.24 14.07 20.96
N LYS A 188 3.24 14.80 21.50
CA LYS A 188 3.95 14.41 22.73
C LYS A 188 3.03 14.33 23.94
N SER A 189 2.04 15.25 24.02
CA SER A 189 1.08 15.34 25.13
C SER A 189 -0.17 14.46 24.95
N SER A 190 -0.36 13.85 23.78
CA SER A 190 -1.50 12.99 23.50
C SER A 190 -1.31 11.60 24.12
N ASP A 191 -2.26 11.13 24.92
CA ASP A 191 -2.25 9.76 25.48
C ASP A 191 -2.99 8.77 24.58
N LEU A 192 -4.07 9.25 23.92
CA LEU A 192 -4.94 8.43 23.07
C LEU A 192 -5.54 9.25 21.96
N VAL A 193 -5.42 8.76 20.72
CA VAL A 193 -6.15 9.29 19.56
C VAL A 193 -6.94 8.15 18.91
N ASN A 194 -8.24 8.33 18.75
CA ASN A 194 -9.12 7.35 18.09
C ASN A 194 -9.59 7.87 16.73
N GLY A 195 -9.68 6.98 15.75
CA GLY A 195 -10.23 7.31 14.43
C GLY A 195 -10.15 6.14 13.46
N LYS A 196 -10.90 6.25 12.36
CA LYS A 196 -10.69 5.34 11.23
C LYS A 196 -9.50 5.81 10.40
N LEU A 197 -8.80 4.87 9.77
CA LEU A 197 -7.64 5.17 8.92
C LEU A 197 -8.05 5.49 7.49
N THR A 198 -7.37 6.50 6.91
CA THR A 198 -7.38 6.86 5.50
C THR A 198 -6.04 7.45 5.11
N GLY A 199 -5.74 7.56 3.82
CA GLY A 199 -4.46 8.14 3.37
C GLY A 199 -3.82 7.34 2.26
N GLY A 200 -2.52 7.07 2.38
CA GLY A 200 -1.68 6.30 1.46
C GLY A 200 -0.59 7.13 0.79
N ASN A 201 -0.34 6.87 -0.47
CA ASN A 201 0.65 7.59 -1.25
C ASN A 201 0.28 9.07 -1.38
N LEU A 202 1.20 9.97 -1.01
CA LEU A 202 0.96 11.42 -0.94
C LEU A 202 0.60 12.00 -2.31
N THR A 203 1.34 11.63 -3.35
CA THR A 203 1.04 12.06 -4.73
C THR A 203 -0.38 11.64 -5.14
N MET A 204 -0.83 10.44 -4.79
CA MET A 204 -2.17 9.97 -5.10
C MET A 204 -3.25 10.68 -4.28
N VAL A 205 -2.98 10.96 -3.00
CA VAL A 205 -3.86 11.78 -2.16
C VAL A 205 -4.00 13.18 -2.74
N GLN A 206 -2.89 13.83 -3.10
CA GLN A 206 -2.89 15.15 -3.75
C GLN A 206 -3.66 15.13 -5.07
N THR A 207 -3.43 14.12 -5.92
CA THR A 207 -4.10 13.97 -7.22
C THR A 207 -5.62 13.78 -7.06
N SER A 208 -6.09 13.32 -5.91
CA SER A 208 -7.52 13.11 -5.65
C SER A 208 -8.29 14.42 -5.49
N ILE A 209 -7.62 15.53 -5.15
CA ILE A 209 -8.27 16.83 -4.85
C ILE A 209 -9.03 17.34 -6.07
N GLY A 210 -10.29 17.73 -5.86
CA GLY A 210 -11.18 18.23 -6.90
C GLY A 210 -11.76 17.14 -7.82
N THR A 211 -11.48 15.86 -7.55
CA THR A 211 -12.04 14.74 -8.32
C THR A 211 -13.25 14.10 -7.62
N SER A 212 -13.98 13.25 -8.35
CA SER A 212 -15.10 12.47 -7.80
C SER A 212 -14.71 11.43 -6.75
N TRP A 213 -13.41 11.15 -6.59
CA TRP A 213 -12.85 10.21 -5.60
C TRP A 213 -11.93 10.91 -4.59
N GLN A 214 -12.10 12.22 -4.44
CA GLN A 214 -11.32 13.00 -3.47
C GLN A 214 -11.33 12.35 -2.09
N ILE A 215 -10.17 12.31 -1.46
CA ILE A 215 -10.03 11.78 -0.11
C ILE A 215 -10.93 12.51 0.90
N LYS A 216 -11.59 11.75 1.77
CA LYS A 216 -12.45 12.23 2.87
C LYS A 216 -11.71 12.01 4.19
N THR A 217 -11.12 13.08 4.75
CA THR A 217 -10.21 13.02 5.92
C THR A 217 -10.88 13.33 7.25
N LYS A 218 -12.04 14.02 7.23
CA LYS A 218 -12.73 14.50 8.43
C LYS A 218 -12.99 13.38 9.45
N GLY A 219 -12.56 13.59 10.68
CA GLY A 219 -12.75 12.66 11.80
C GLY A 219 -11.84 11.41 11.75
N LYS A 220 -10.86 11.36 10.85
CA LYS A 220 -10.02 10.20 10.61
C LYS A 220 -8.56 10.43 11.03
N ILE A 221 -7.83 9.34 11.21
CA ILE A 221 -6.37 9.34 11.27
C ILE A 221 -5.85 9.23 9.84
N LEU A 222 -5.05 10.20 9.42
CA LEU A 222 -4.46 10.27 8.08
C LEU A 222 -3.05 9.68 8.10
N PHE A 223 -2.75 8.70 7.23
CA PHE A 223 -1.39 8.24 7.01
C PHE A 223 -0.91 8.61 5.61
N LEU A 224 0.33 9.04 5.50
CA LEU A 224 0.92 9.51 4.23
C LEU A 224 2.34 8.95 4.07
N GLU A 225 2.65 8.46 2.89
CA GLU A 225 3.99 8.02 2.48
C GLU A 225 4.20 8.36 1.01
N ASP A 226 5.44 8.38 0.55
CA ASP A 226 5.75 8.45 -0.89
C ASP A 226 7.17 7.95 -1.18
N VAL A 227 7.52 7.85 -2.46
CA VAL A 227 8.82 7.36 -2.92
C VAL A 227 9.66 8.46 -3.56
N ASN A 228 10.91 8.61 -3.08
CA ASN A 228 11.90 9.51 -3.68
C ASN A 228 11.42 10.96 -3.91
N VAL A 229 10.62 11.50 -3.00
CA VAL A 229 10.12 12.87 -3.06
C VAL A 229 11.23 13.84 -2.62
N ALA A 230 11.57 14.80 -3.46
CA ALA A 230 12.50 15.86 -3.08
C ALA A 230 11.88 16.73 -1.97
N PRO A 231 12.65 17.18 -0.96
CA PRO A 231 12.13 17.93 0.19
C PRO A 231 11.25 19.12 -0.17
N PHE A 232 11.62 19.91 -1.17
CA PHE A 232 10.81 21.06 -1.62
C PHE A 232 9.50 20.65 -2.30
N ARG A 233 9.44 19.46 -2.90
CA ARG A 233 8.20 18.89 -3.45
C ARG A 233 7.28 18.43 -2.33
N LEU A 234 7.85 17.73 -1.34
CA LEU A 234 7.13 17.31 -0.14
C LEU A 234 6.47 18.52 0.55
N ASP A 235 7.25 19.59 0.78
CA ASP A 235 6.73 20.84 1.37
C ASP A 235 5.57 21.42 0.55
N ARG A 236 5.73 21.50 -0.77
CA ARG A 236 4.70 22.02 -1.68
C ARG A 236 3.44 21.16 -1.67
N GLU A 237 3.57 19.84 -1.67
CA GLU A 237 2.45 18.92 -1.67
C GLU A 237 1.68 19.00 -0.35
N LEU A 238 2.37 19.03 0.79
CA LEU A 238 1.76 19.22 2.11
C LEU A 238 1.07 20.58 2.23
N LEU A 239 1.71 21.63 1.74
CA LEU A 239 1.11 22.98 1.71
C LEU A 239 -0.16 22.99 0.85
N HIS A 240 -0.15 22.33 -0.32
CA HIS A 240 -1.34 22.22 -1.16
C HIS A 240 -2.48 21.49 -0.45
N LEU A 241 -2.20 20.37 0.22
CA LEU A 241 -3.22 19.65 1.02
C LEU A 241 -3.78 20.56 2.13
N LYS A 242 -2.92 21.35 2.80
CA LYS A 242 -3.34 22.28 3.85
C LYS A 242 -4.26 23.37 3.30
N GLN A 243 -3.89 23.99 2.17
CA GLN A 243 -4.69 25.02 1.51
C GLN A 243 -6.02 24.49 0.95
N ALA A 244 -6.06 23.20 0.60
CA ALA A 244 -7.28 22.51 0.18
C ALA A 244 -8.18 22.08 1.36
N GLY A 245 -7.83 22.42 2.61
CA GLY A 245 -8.63 22.11 3.80
C GLY A 245 -8.58 20.63 4.25
N LEU A 246 -7.66 19.80 3.71
CA LEU A 246 -7.65 18.38 3.99
C LEU A 246 -7.29 18.00 5.43
N PHE A 247 -6.72 18.93 6.19
CA PHE A 247 -6.36 18.67 7.59
C PHE A 247 -7.41 19.18 8.59
N GLU A 248 -8.50 19.78 8.10
CA GLU A 248 -9.61 20.21 8.96
C GLU A 248 -10.30 18.99 9.58
N ASP A 249 -10.48 19.02 10.90
CA ASP A 249 -11.08 17.93 11.68
C ASP A 249 -10.36 16.56 11.57
N VAL A 250 -9.14 16.49 11.04
CA VAL A 250 -8.30 15.29 11.10
C VAL A 250 -7.92 15.02 12.55
N LYS A 251 -7.95 13.75 12.97
CA LYS A 251 -7.66 13.36 14.37
C LYS A 251 -6.17 13.26 14.65
N ALA A 252 -5.39 12.81 13.70
CA ALA A 252 -3.93 12.77 13.72
C ALA A 252 -3.38 12.53 12.32
N ILE A 253 -2.10 12.84 12.13
CA ILE A 253 -1.33 12.47 10.93
C ILE A 253 -0.20 11.53 11.33
N ILE A 254 0.02 10.48 10.51
CA ILE A 254 1.18 9.58 10.62
C ILE A 254 1.91 9.62 9.29
N PHE A 255 3.12 10.14 9.29
CA PHE A 255 4.01 10.07 8.14
C PHE A 255 4.76 8.73 8.11
N GLY A 256 4.74 8.06 6.98
CA GLY A 256 5.60 6.94 6.63
C GLY A 256 6.91 7.39 6.00
N SER A 257 7.57 6.53 5.21
CA SER A 257 8.79 6.91 4.50
C SER A 257 8.50 7.81 3.28
N PHE A 258 9.47 8.67 2.92
CA PHE A 258 9.44 9.52 1.73
C PHE A 258 10.70 9.34 0.86
N GLY A 259 11.53 8.37 1.20
CA GLY A 259 12.76 8.03 0.47
C GLY A 259 13.97 8.86 0.88
N LYS A 260 14.70 9.39 -0.08
CA LYS A 260 16.05 9.96 0.07
C LYS A 260 16.05 11.31 0.78
N ASP A 261 17.26 11.72 1.21
CA ASP A 261 17.51 12.98 1.92
C ASP A 261 16.72 13.12 3.23
N LEU A 262 17.04 12.19 4.15
CA LEU A 262 16.32 12.04 5.41
C LEU A 262 16.33 13.32 6.27
N ASP A 263 17.45 14.06 6.31
CA ASP A 263 17.59 15.24 7.17
C ASP A 263 16.74 16.40 6.68
N ALA A 264 16.80 16.73 5.39
CA ALA A 264 15.98 17.79 4.81
C ALA A 264 14.49 17.41 4.80
N THR A 265 14.17 16.14 4.54
CA THR A 265 12.80 15.62 4.65
C THR A 265 12.28 15.75 6.07
N MET A 266 13.06 15.40 7.09
CA MET A 266 12.66 15.53 8.50
C MET A 266 12.47 16.98 8.91
N LEU A 267 13.28 17.90 8.38
CA LEU A 267 13.11 19.34 8.62
C LEU A 267 11.76 19.83 8.08
N VAL A 268 11.41 19.45 6.85
CA VAL A 268 10.09 19.76 6.24
C VAL A 268 8.95 19.21 7.08
N LEU A 269 9.02 17.92 7.45
CA LEU A 269 7.95 17.27 8.21
C LEU A 269 7.75 17.90 9.60
N ARG A 270 8.83 18.29 10.31
CA ARG A 270 8.74 18.98 11.61
C ARG A 270 8.14 20.36 11.46
N ASN A 271 8.66 21.18 10.52
CA ASN A 271 8.14 22.51 10.25
C ASN A 271 6.65 22.47 9.89
N PHE A 272 6.24 21.51 9.09
CA PHE A 272 4.85 21.30 8.75
C PHE A 272 4.01 20.88 9.98
N ALA A 273 4.50 19.93 10.77
CA ALA A 273 3.82 19.46 11.98
C ALA A 273 3.59 20.59 13.00
N ASP A 274 4.59 21.47 13.19
CA ASP A 274 4.49 22.65 14.08
C ASP A 274 3.47 23.70 13.59
N SER A 275 3.11 23.65 12.32
CA SER A 275 2.09 24.55 11.73
C SER A 275 0.66 24.02 11.86
N LEU A 276 0.43 22.91 12.55
CA LEU A 276 -0.87 22.24 12.71
C LEU A 276 -1.27 22.12 14.18
N ASP A 277 -2.56 22.26 14.47
CA ASP A 277 -3.16 22.10 15.81
C ASP A 277 -3.68 20.67 16.05
N ILE A 278 -3.03 19.66 15.46
CA ILE A 278 -3.37 18.24 15.60
C ILE A 278 -2.11 17.41 15.87
N PRO A 279 -2.24 16.22 16.50
CA PRO A 279 -1.11 15.33 16.72
C PRO A 279 -0.49 14.83 15.41
N VAL A 280 0.82 14.96 15.26
CA VAL A 280 1.56 14.50 14.08
C VAL A 280 2.68 13.57 14.50
N PHE A 281 2.74 12.41 13.87
CA PHE A 281 3.70 11.34 14.15
C PHE A 281 4.47 10.95 12.88
N LYS A 282 5.61 10.30 13.06
CA LYS A 282 6.47 9.73 12.02
C LYS A 282 6.87 8.31 12.39
N THR A 283 6.90 7.44 11.38
CA THR A 283 7.48 6.11 11.50
C THR A 283 8.15 5.70 10.18
N ASN A 284 9.07 4.72 10.22
CA ASN A 284 9.66 4.11 9.03
C ASN A 284 9.12 2.68 8.79
N ARG A 285 7.92 2.38 9.36
CA ARG A 285 7.35 1.05 9.30
C ARG A 285 6.50 0.80 8.05
N PHE A 286 6.14 1.82 7.29
CA PHE A 286 5.39 1.69 6.04
C PHE A 286 5.86 2.69 4.98
N GLY A 287 5.63 2.35 3.71
CA GLY A 287 6.00 3.10 2.53
C GLY A 287 6.81 2.27 1.53
N HIS A 288 7.64 2.94 0.71
CA HIS A 288 8.38 2.29 -0.38
C HIS A 288 9.77 1.76 0.02
N GLU A 289 10.13 1.85 1.28
CA GLU A 289 11.39 1.32 1.79
C GLU A 289 11.31 -0.22 1.99
N LYS A 290 12.39 -0.80 2.52
CA LYS A 290 12.48 -2.24 2.77
C LYS A 290 11.33 -2.79 3.61
N ILE A 291 10.91 -2.02 4.64
CA ILE A 291 9.80 -2.36 5.52
C ILE A 291 8.54 -1.66 5.04
N ASN A 292 7.47 -2.44 4.84
CA ASN A 292 6.15 -1.93 4.48
C ASN A 292 5.08 -2.71 5.24
N ASP A 293 4.95 -2.41 6.53
CA ASP A 293 3.96 -3.04 7.39
C ASP A 293 2.53 -2.73 6.93
N PRO A 294 1.62 -3.69 6.99
CA PRO A 294 0.24 -3.50 6.55
C PRO A 294 -0.50 -2.42 7.35
N ILE A 295 -1.24 -1.54 6.65
CA ILE A 295 -2.19 -0.59 7.25
C ILE A 295 -3.58 -0.88 6.71
N ILE A 296 -4.56 -0.94 7.62
CA ILE A 296 -5.94 -1.31 7.29
C ILE A 296 -6.78 -0.03 7.15
N TYR A 297 -7.26 0.24 5.94
CA TYR A 297 -8.20 1.34 5.70
C TYR A 297 -9.54 1.11 6.38
N ASN A 298 -10.20 2.20 6.72
CA ASN A 298 -11.57 2.23 7.22
C ASN A 298 -11.83 1.36 8.48
N THR A 299 -10.78 0.97 9.19
CA THR A 299 -10.91 0.23 10.45
C THR A 299 -10.83 1.15 11.66
N ASN A 300 -11.50 0.77 12.74
CA ASN A 300 -11.37 1.45 14.02
C ASN A 300 -9.95 1.29 14.55
N SER A 301 -9.28 2.39 14.73
CA SER A 301 -7.87 2.45 15.07
C SER A 301 -7.62 3.41 16.22
N LYS A 302 -6.52 3.19 16.91
CA LYS A 302 -6.09 4.07 18.00
C LYS A 302 -4.58 4.24 18.00
N ILE A 303 -4.12 5.46 18.22
CA ILE A 303 -2.75 5.75 18.61
C ILE A 303 -2.74 5.80 20.14
N ILE A 304 -1.90 4.99 20.75
CA ILE A 304 -1.77 4.89 22.22
C ILE A 304 -0.33 5.14 22.64
N LYS A 305 -0.17 5.81 23.79
CA LYS A 305 1.10 5.97 24.45
C LYS A 305 1.30 4.84 25.47
N SER A 306 2.44 4.16 25.39
CA SER A 306 2.90 3.20 26.38
C SER A 306 4.34 3.59 26.78
N LYS A 307 5.32 2.73 26.62
CA LYS A 307 6.74 3.13 26.63
C LYS A 307 7.09 3.97 25.38
N GLU A 308 6.42 3.71 24.29
CA GLU A 308 6.47 4.40 23.01
C GLU A 308 5.06 4.53 22.42
N PHE A 309 4.88 5.39 21.42
CA PHE A 309 3.62 5.50 20.72
C PHE A 309 3.45 4.36 19.70
N LYS A 310 2.22 3.84 19.63
CA LYS A 310 1.85 2.73 18.74
C LYS A 310 0.52 3.04 18.05
N LEU A 311 0.41 2.67 16.78
CA LEU A 311 -0.87 2.58 16.09
C LEU A 311 -1.39 1.15 16.23
N VAL A 312 -2.60 0.98 16.73
CA VAL A 312 -3.30 -0.31 16.84
C VAL A 312 -4.54 -0.27 15.97
N MET A 313 -4.67 -1.22 15.06
CA MET A 313 -5.74 -1.36 14.08
C MET A 313 -6.52 -2.65 14.31
N GLY A 314 -7.85 -2.59 14.43
CA GLY A 314 -8.71 -3.78 14.46
C GLY A 314 -8.87 -4.41 13.07
N LEU A 315 -9.08 -5.72 12.98
CA LEU A 315 -9.38 -6.45 11.74
C LEU A 315 -10.87 -6.73 11.59
#